data_fed1de16a76e3ffde4758ce473ab972e
#
_entry.id   fed1de16a76e3ffde4758ce473ab972e
#
_cell.length_a   1.000
_cell.length_b   1.000
_cell.length_c   1.000
_cell.angle_alpha   90.00
_cell.angle_beta   90.00
_cell.angle_gamma   90.00
#
_symmetry.space_group_name_H-M   'P 1'
#
loop_
_entity.id
_entity.type
_entity.pdbx_description
1 polymer ?
#
loop_
_entity_poly.entity_id
_entity_poly.type
_entity_poly.pdbx_seq_one_letter_code
_entity_poly.pdbx_strand_id
1 'polypeptide(L)'
;MCEHRECEAALKLAPDSGYDKVALAWVLVRRNATGDIDRAVSLAREAVAQLPADPAALALWCELQLRTGDIAEFTACSDRLLAADPRGAGALAFGALAAATRSDVSVAQQRLDQARAAGLDDETYRRLATTIGRVETAAGSGAAFAPGGAGSTGVLWAALWGLIAWLAILLVLLGAGYALSKSTLKAVGEVTAAKRSAGASTARERQLRRLYKLVLLLCGVYFYASIPVLLIMIVAAGGGAIYAFLAMGVIPIKLVVIIGIVVIATIGAILRGVFIRVQPYSLGHRVDLDRQPRLRALLDEVASRVGTRPVDAVYLTPGTDMGVTERAGLWSSIRASGVERNLIMGIGLFDGMTQLQLRSVLAHEYGHFRNADTAGGGFALAVRRSLFAMIIRLARSGAAGAYNPVWWFLRAYHRIYLGVSQGASRLQEVLADRWAIEAYGTAAFVAGYRHLVTRSMHFDHQVDATIKEVVDGRRPLPNLYQYHPQSSDAAERDVADAIDKEMKREPTAYDSHPSPQQRIDWAQVLAVEHGAQPDDDASIWALFNDRDEIERTMTAEVRARIRENHGIDIAGTEQAVEPPWRTRPAD
;
A
#
# COMPACT_ATOMS: atom_id res chain seq x y z
N MET A 1 41.63 0.77 -2.87
CA MET A 1 40.52 1.70 -3.19
C MET A 1 40.06 2.25 -1.85
N CYS A 2 40.09 3.58 -1.62
CA CYS A 2 39.83 4.13 -0.30
C CYS A 2 38.35 3.99 0.10
N GLU A 3 38.10 3.85 1.40
CA GLU A 3 36.73 3.92 1.93
C GLU A 3 36.24 5.38 1.92
N HIS A 4 34.92 5.56 1.94
CA HIS A 4 34.30 6.90 1.84
C HIS A 4 34.89 7.92 2.84
N ARG A 5 35.11 7.49 4.10
CA ARG A 5 35.67 8.35 5.14
C ARG A 5 37.15 8.72 4.89
N GLU A 6 37.90 7.80 4.33
CA GLU A 6 39.31 8.01 3.98
C GLU A 6 39.45 8.99 2.82
N CYS A 7 38.64 8.84 1.76
CA CYS A 7 38.62 9.76 0.62
C CYS A 7 38.16 11.16 1.04
N GLU A 8 37.20 11.29 1.95
CA GLU A 8 36.78 12.59 2.49
C GLU A 8 37.89 13.23 3.34
N ALA A 9 38.63 12.44 4.11
CA ALA A 9 39.74 12.93 4.89
C ALA A 9 40.90 13.38 3.99
N ALA A 10 41.22 12.61 2.93
CA ALA A 10 42.23 12.98 1.97
C ALA A 10 41.91 14.31 1.27
N LEU A 11 40.66 14.47 0.80
CA LEU A 11 40.22 15.70 0.16
C LEU A 11 40.18 16.91 1.10
N LYS A 12 39.94 16.71 2.41
CA LYS A 12 40.05 17.78 3.41
C LYS A 12 41.51 18.25 3.63
N LEU A 13 42.45 17.32 3.49
CA LEU A 13 43.87 17.64 3.60
C LEU A 13 44.43 18.31 2.33
N ALA A 14 43.90 17.95 1.18
CA ALA A 14 44.30 18.52 -0.11
C ALA A 14 43.04 18.89 -0.95
N PRO A 15 42.37 20.02 -0.62
CA PRO A 15 41.09 20.40 -1.25
C PRO A 15 41.19 20.61 -2.77
N ASP A 16 42.38 20.98 -3.26
CA ASP A 16 42.63 21.24 -4.67
C ASP A 16 43.15 20.01 -5.43
N SER A 17 43.25 18.84 -4.81
CA SER A 17 43.72 17.62 -5.46
C SER A 17 42.66 17.06 -6.42
N GLY A 18 42.90 17.15 -7.72
CA GLY A 18 42.07 16.55 -8.75
C GLY A 18 41.94 15.03 -8.61
N TYR A 19 42.98 14.34 -8.22
CA TYR A 19 42.98 12.89 -8.01
C TYR A 19 42.12 12.46 -6.81
N ASP A 20 42.15 13.20 -5.69
CA ASP A 20 41.29 12.88 -4.53
C ASP A 20 39.82 13.15 -4.84
N LYS A 21 39.53 14.19 -5.65
CA LYS A 21 38.18 14.46 -6.16
C LYS A 21 37.68 13.30 -7.02
N VAL A 22 38.51 12.75 -7.92
CA VAL A 22 38.15 11.56 -8.72
C VAL A 22 37.88 10.36 -7.82
N ALA A 23 38.76 10.11 -6.84
CA ALA A 23 38.61 8.98 -5.93
C ALA A 23 37.34 9.06 -5.11
N LEU A 24 37.03 10.22 -4.50
CA LEU A 24 35.81 10.44 -3.72
C LEU A 24 34.55 10.33 -4.63
N ALA A 25 34.59 10.92 -5.81
CA ALA A 25 33.45 10.88 -6.72
C ALA A 25 33.13 9.44 -7.17
N TRP A 26 34.13 8.60 -7.43
CA TRP A 26 33.93 7.16 -7.69
C TRP A 26 33.28 6.42 -6.52
N VAL A 27 33.67 6.74 -5.29
CA VAL A 27 33.06 6.15 -4.09
C VAL A 27 31.59 6.58 -3.97
N LEU A 28 31.27 7.85 -4.23
CA LEU A 28 29.90 8.37 -4.21
C LEU A 28 29.03 7.70 -5.30
N VAL A 29 29.57 7.55 -6.51
CA VAL A 29 28.89 6.85 -7.62
C VAL A 29 28.52 5.40 -7.25
N ARG A 30 29.41 4.70 -6.53
CA ARG A 30 29.17 3.32 -6.09
C ARG A 30 28.19 3.24 -4.93
N ARG A 31 28.27 4.16 -3.96
CA ARG A 31 27.37 4.21 -2.81
C ARG A 31 25.93 4.52 -3.23
N ASN A 32 25.76 5.41 -4.20
CA ASN A 32 24.48 5.77 -4.82
C ASN A 32 23.38 6.15 -3.81
N ALA A 33 23.75 6.82 -2.70
CA ALA A 33 22.79 7.37 -1.74
C ALA A 33 22.19 8.69 -2.25
N THR A 34 21.10 9.14 -1.63
CA THR A 34 20.44 10.40 -2.02
C THR A 34 21.41 11.58 -1.98
N GLY A 35 21.54 12.30 -3.09
CA GLY A 35 22.46 13.45 -3.25
C GLY A 35 23.91 13.08 -3.63
N ASP A 36 24.28 11.79 -3.63
CA ASP A 36 25.64 11.36 -3.97
C ASP A 36 26.00 11.64 -5.42
N ILE A 37 25.09 11.44 -6.34
CA ILE A 37 25.33 11.67 -7.77
C ILE A 37 25.55 13.15 -8.06
N ASP A 38 24.77 14.05 -7.47
CA ASP A 38 24.94 15.49 -7.66
C ASP A 38 26.29 15.98 -7.13
N ARG A 39 26.68 15.46 -5.97
CA ARG A 39 28.00 15.74 -5.39
C ARG A 39 29.14 15.16 -6.23
N ALA A 40 28.97 13.93 -6.76
CA ALA A 40 29.95 13.31 -7.65
C ALA A 40 30.13 14.11 -8.94
N VAL A 41 29.04 14.62 -9.53
CA VAL A 41 29.07 15.49 -10.73
C VAL A 41 29.86 16.77 -10.45
N SER A 42 29.64 17.41 -9.30
CA SER A 42 30.39 18.63 -8.93
C SER A 42 31.89 18.33 -8.83
N LEU A 43 32.28 17.29 -8.07
CA LEU A 43 33.65 16.88 -7.90
C LEU A 43 34.33 16.46 -9.22
N ALA A 44 33.63 15.71 -10.06
CA ALA A 44 34.15 15.28 -11.35
C ALA A 44 34.35 16.45 -12.32
N ARG A 45 33.47 17.45 -12.30
CA ARG A 45 33.64 18.68 -13.09
C ARG A 45 34.89 19.44 -12.71
N GLU A 46 35.13 19.59 -11.42
CA GLU A 46 36.34 20.25 -10.91
C GLU A 46 37.61 19.42 -11.23
N ALA A 47 37.52 18.10 -11.08
CA ALA A 47 38.63 17.20 -11.40
C ALA A 47 39.02 17.26 -12.88
N VAL A 48 38.05 17.22 -13.81
CA VAL A 48 38.32 17.33 -15.25
C VAL A 48 38.85 18.69 -15.66
N ALA A 49 38.49 19.76 -14.94
CA ALA A 49 39.07 21.09 -15.16
C ALA A 49 40.55 21.13 -14.78
N GLN A 50 40.93 20.41 -13.73
CA GLN A 50 42.34 20.35 -13.24
C GLN A 50 43.15 19.28 -14.00
N LEU A 51 42.51 18.21 -14.44
CA LEU A 51 43.11 17.04 -15.10
C LEU A 51 42.48 16.80 -16.47
N PRO A 52 42.61 17.72 -17.44
CA PRO A 52 41.80 17.71 -18.66
C PRO A 52 42.11 16.55 -19.63
N ALA A 53 43.27 15.90 -19.48
CA ALA A 53 43.71 14.78 -20.32
C ALA A 53 43.92 13.49 -19.48
N ASP A 54 43.55 13.46 -18.22
CA ASP A 54 43.68 12.27 -17.38
C ASP A 54 42.55 11.26 -17.71
N PRO A 55 42.89 10.02 -18.10
CA PRO A 55 41.89 9.04 -18.50
C PRO A 55 40.92 8.66 -17.36
N ALA A 56 41.36 8.65 -16.12
CA ALA A 56 40.51 8.28 -14.97
C ALA A 56 39.49 9.37 -14.67
N ALA A 57 39.89 10.65 -14.74
CA ALA A 57 38.99 11.79 -14.58
C ALA A 57 37.97 11.86 -15.72
N LEU A 58 38.43 11.65 -16.95
CA LEU A 58 37.54 11.62 -18.14
C LEU A 58 36.56 10.44 -18.08
N ALA A 59 37.01 9.24 -17.69
CA ALA A 59 36.14 8.06 -17.57
C ALA A 59 35.04 8.27 -16.53
N LEU A 60 35.39 8.86 -15.36
CA LEU A 60 34.42 9.24 -14.34
C LEU A 60 33.39 10.25 -14.88
N TRP A 61 33.88 11.28 -15.60
CA TRP A 61 33.00 12.30 -16.16
C TRP A 61 32.05 11.71 -17.19
N CYS A 62 32.53 10.83 -18.09
CA CYS A 62 31.69 10.14 -19.07
C CYS A 62 30.66 9.23 -18.41
N GLU A 63 31.02 8.49 -17.36
CA GLU A 63 30.07 7.66 -16.58
C GLU A 63 28.96 8.51 -15.97
N LEU A 64 29.31 9.65 -15.38
CA LEU A 64 28.34 10.56 -14.77
C LEU A 64 27.42 11.21 -15.81
N GLN A 65 27.96 11.62 -16.98
CA GLN A 65 27.13 12.16 -18.07
C GLN A 65 26.16 11.10 -18.61
N LEU A 66 26.60 9.85 -18.72
CA LEU A 66 25.73 8.74 -19.10
C LEU A 66 24.63 8.50 -18.07
N ARG A 67 24.93 8.56 -16.78
CA ARG A 67 23.96 8.39 -15.68
C ARG A 67 22.98 9.54 -15.56
N THR A 68 23.43 10.75 -15.71
CA THR A 68 22.57 11.95 -15.69
C THR A 68 21.80 12.12 -16.99
N GLY A 69 22.20 11.36 -18.00
CA GLY A 69 21.54 11.30 -19.30
C GLY A 69 21.92 12.49 -20.20
N ASP A 70 23.02 13.19 -19.98
CA ASP A 70 23.53 14.22 -20.93
C ASP A 70 24.31 13.55 -22.06
N ILE A 71 23.59 13.12 -23.13
CA ILE A 71 24.19 12.40 -24.26
C ILE A 71 25.14 13.28 -25.08
N ALA A 72 24.87 14.56 -25.17
CA ALA A 72 25.74 15.47 -25.91
C ALA A 72 27.11 15.56 -25.23
N GLU A 73 27.14 15.81 -23.93
CA GLU A 73 28.38 15.88 -23.15
C GLU A 73 29.02 14.48 -23.04
N PHE A 74 28.21 13.40 -22.89
CA PHE A 74 28.70 12.02 -22.91
C PHE A 74 29.46 11.71 -24.19
N THR A 75 28.94 12.08 -25.35
CA THR A 75 29.64 11.81 -26.63
C THR A 75 30.89 12.63 -26.76
N ALA A 76 30.87 13.91 -26.35
CA ALA A 76 32.03 14.78 -26.37
C ALA A 76 33.14 14.27 -25.42
N CYS A 77 32.78 13.87 -24.20
CA CYS A 77 33.75 13.35 -23.26
C CYS A 77 34.30 11.99 -23.69
N SER A 78 33.51 11.12 -24.34
CA SER A 78 33.94 9.83 -24.85
C SER A 78 34.98 9.98 -25.96
N ASP A 79 34.82 10.96 -26.84
CA ASP A 79 35.82 11.29 -27.86
C ASP A 79 37.12 11.80 -27.22
N ARG A 80 37.05 12.64 -26.19
CA ARG A 80 38.22 13.10 -25.42
C ARG A 80 38.92 11.95 -24.69
N LEU A 81 38.15 11.07 -24.04
CA LEU A 81 38.68 9.90 -23.35
C LEU A 81 39.40 8.94 -24.33
N LEU A 82 38.80 8.70 -25.51
CA LEU A 82 39.40 7.86 -26.56
C LEU A 82 40.68 8.49 -27.13
N ALA A 83 40.75 9.82 -27.19
CA ALA A 83 41.97 10.53 -27.60
C ALA A 83 43.07 10.45 -26.51
N ALA A 84 42.69 10.49 -25.23
CA ALA A 84 43.63 10.38 -24.11
C ALA A 84 44.14 8.93 -23.89
N ASP A 85 43.30 7.93 -24.13
CA ASP A 85 43.63 6.51 -23.96
C ASP A 85 43.06 5.67 -25.12
N PRO A 86 43.71 5.70 -26.30
CA PRO A 86 43.20 5.02 -27.52
C PRO A 86 43.12 3.49 -27.44
N ARG A 87 43.82 2.88 -26.49
CA ARG A 87 43.90 1.42 -26.31
C ARG A 87 43.28 0.92 -25.03
N GLY A 88 42.80 1.80 -24.17
CA GLY A 88 42.18 1.45 -22.89
C GLY A 88 40.83 0.77 -23.12
N ALA A 89 40.62 -0.37 -22.47
CA ALA A 89 39.35 -1.13 -22.59
C ALA A 89 38.13 -0.25 -22.22
N GLY A 90 38.23 0.57 -21.18
CA GLY A 90 37.18 1.49 -20.77
C GLY A 90 36.90 2.59 -21.79
N ALA A 91 37.95 3.20 -22.35
CA ALA A 91 37.84 4.24 -23.36
C ALA A 91 37.19 3.71 -24.66
N LEU A 92 37.59 2.52 -25.10
CA LEU A 92 36.99 1.83 -26.23
C LEU A 92 35.52 1.45 -25.99
N ALA A 93 35.17 1.02 -24.78
CA ALA A 93 33.79 0.71 -24.40
C ALA A 93 32.88 1.97 -24.38
N PHE A 94 33.32 3.09 -23.80
CA PHE A 94 32.62 4.36 -23.90
C PHE A 94 32.53 4.87 -25.33
N GLY A 95 33.62 4.72 -26.12
CA GLY A 95 33.62 5.07 -27.51
C GLY A 95 32.65 4.21 -28.36
N ALA A 96 32.48 2.93 -28.03
CA ALA A 96 31.47 2.06 -28.65
C ALA A 96 30.04 2.54 -28.34
N LEU A 97 29.76 2.87 -27.07
CA LEU A 97 28.47 3.45 -26.71
C LEU A 97 28.20 4.80 -27.37
N ALA A 98 29.20 5.68 -27.45
CA ALA A 98 29.07 6.94 -28.14
C ALA A 98 28.83 6.79 -29.66
N ALA A 99 29.45 5.80 -30.32
CA ALA A 99 29.13 5.47 -31.70
C ALA A 99 27.72 4.91 -31.87
N ALA A 100 27.27 4.06 -30.96
CA ALA A 100 25.90 3.55 -30.95
C ALA A 100 24.84 4.67 -30.79
N THR A 101 25.10 5.69 -29.91
CA THR A 101 24.21 6.86 -29.80
C THR A 101 24.14 7.70 -31.06
N ARG A 102 25.19 7.65 -31.89
CA ARG A 102 25.23 8.31 -33.22
C ARG A 102 24.64 7.44 -34.33
N SER A 103 24.07 6.26 -33.99
CA SER A 103 23.54 5.26 -34.92
C SER A 103 24.61 4.63 -35.85
N ASP A 104 25.87 4.75 -35.49
CA ASP A 104 26.98 4.12 -36.22
C ASP A 104 27.30 2.76 -35.60
N VAL A 105 26.44 1.77 -35.95
CA VAL A 105 26.47 0.43 -35.36
C VAL A 105 27.77 -0.29 -35.72
N SER A 106 28.30 -0.06 -36.93
CA SER A 106 29.51 -0.73 -37.40
C SER A 106 30.75 -0.30 -36.60
N VAL A 107 30.89 1.00 -36.36
CA VAL A 107 31.97 1.57 -35.53
C VAL A 107 31.79 1.18 -34.07
N ALA A 108 30.53 1.14 -33.58
CA ALA A 108 30.22 0.70 -32.21
C ALA A 108 30.67 -0.75 -31.98
N GLN A 109 30.36 -1.66 -32.91
CA GLN A 109 30.74 -3.06 -32.83
C GLN A 109 32.25 -3.23 -32.88
N GLN A 110 32.90 -2.58 -33.85
CA GLN A 110 34.37 -2.63 -34.00
C GLN A 110 35.08 -2.16 -32.71
N ARG A 111 34.65 -1.04 -32.14
CA ARG A 111 35.24 -0.52 -30.88
C ARG A 111 34.96 -1.44 -29.69
N LEU A 112 33.81 -2.08 -29.64
CA LEU A 112 33.45 -3.01 -28.58
C LEU A 112 34.35 -4.27 -28.65
N ASP A 113 34.60 -4.79 -29.85
CA ASP A 113 35.51 -5.92 -30.05
C ASP A 113 36.96 -5.56 -29.69
N GLN A 114 37.39 -4.34 -30.03
CA GLN A 114 38.67 -3.80 -29.58
C GLN A 114 38.74 -3.66 -28.05
N ALA A 115 37.66 -3.21 -27.40
CA ALA A 115 37.60 -3.12 -25.95
C ALA A 115 37.75 -4.51 -25.30
N ARG A 116 37.11 -5.53 -25.85
CA ARG A 116 37.29 -6.91 -25.39
C ARG A 116 38.72 -7.40 -25.53
N ALA A 117 39.36 -7.16 -26.71
CA ALA A 117 40.74 -7.47 -26.94
C ALA A 117 41.70 -6.72 -26.00
N ALA A 118 41.31 -5.52 -25.57
CA ALA A 118 42.02 -4.69 -24.59
C ALA A 118 41.77 -5.08 -23.12
N GLY A 119 40.98 -6.14 -22.86
CA GLY A 119 40.74 -6.65 -21.49
C GLY A 119 39.41 -6.26 -20.86
N LEU A 120 38.41 -5.82 -21.62
CA LEU A 120 37.05 -5.65 -21.11
C LEU A 120 36.48 -7.01 -20.70
N ASP A 121 35.91 -7.08 -19.49
CA ASP A 121 35.34 -8.33 -18.99
C ASP A 121 34.16 -8.82 -19.84
N ASP A 122 33.98 -10.14 -19.90
CA ASP A 122 32.98 -10.79 -20.75
C ASP A 122 31.53 -10.48 -20.37
N GLU A 123 31.26 -10.11 -19.14
CA GLU A 123 29.90 -9.72 -18.69
C GLU A 123 29.55 -8.34 -19.22
N THR A 124 30.46 -7.38 -19.08
CA THR A 124 30.30 -6.01 -19.60
C THR A 124 30.22 -6.02 -21.11
N TYR A 125 31.10 -6.82 -21.78
CA TYR A 125 31.03 -6.99 -23.22
C TYR A 125 29.66 -7.49 -23.69
N ARG A 126 29.11 -8.55 -23.07
CA ARG A 126 27.79 -9.10 -23.45
C ARG A 126 26.68 -8.09 -23.24
N ARG A 127 26.71 -7.32 -22.15
CA ARG A 127 25.72 -6.26 -21.88
C ARG A 127 25.75 -5.18 -22.95
N LEU A 128 26.94 -4.70 -23.30
CA LEU A 128 27.12 -3.67 -24.32
C LEU A 128 26.75 -4.19 -25.72
N ALA A 129 27.18 -5.39 -26.09
CA ALA A 129 26.81 -6.03 -27.34
C ALA A 129 25.30 -6.20 -27.52
N THR A 130 24.60 -6.59 -26.44
CA THR A 130 23.13 -6.67 -26.44
C THR A 130 22.49 -5.30 -26.62
N THR A 131 23.07 -4.26 -26.04
CA THR A 131 22.58 -2.89 -26.17
C THR A 131 22.77 -2.36 -27.58
N ILE A 132 23.95 -2.58 -28.19
CA ILE A 132 24.28 -2.17 -29.57
C ILE A 132 23.44 -2.97 -30.58
N GLY A 133 23.28 -4.28 -30.41
CA GLY A 133 22.44 -5.12 -31.27
C GLY A 133 20.96 -4.78 -31.25
N ARG A 134 20.44 -4.24 -30.11
CA ARG A 134 19.08 -3.68 -30.03
C ARG A 134 18.94 -2.41 -30.86
N VAL A 135 19.97 -1.59 -30.97
CA VAL A 135 19.98 -0.39 -31.83
C VAL A 135 19.95 -0.81 -33.30
N GLU A 136 20.68 -1.86 -33.66
CA GLU A 136 20.71 -2.41 -35.03
C GLU A 136 19.34 -2.96 -35.45
N THR A 137 18.68 -3.73 -34.60
CA THR A 137 17.32 -4.25 -34.86
C THR A 137 16.27 -3.14 -34.94
N ALA A 138 16.44 -2.06 -34.19
CA ALA A 138 15.59 -0.89 -34.30
C ALA A 138 15.83 -0.07 -35.58
N ALA A 139 17.06 0.00 -36.07
CA ALA A 139 17.41 0.70 -37.29
C ALA A 139 17.07 -0.15 -38.55
N GLY A 140 17.15 -1.49 -38.46
CA GLY A 140 16.84 -2.40 -39.58
C GLY A 140 15.36 -2.69 -39.80
N SER A 141 14.49 -2.38 -38.83
CA SER A 141 13.04 -2.52 -38.94
C SER A 141 12.36 -1.25 -39.50
N GLY A 142 12.97 -0.60 -40.46
CA GLY A 142 12.35 0.44 -41.28
C GLY A 142 11.24 -0.13 -42.17
N ALA A 143 10.29 -0.87 -41.61
CA ALA A 143 9.01 -1.12 -42.23
C ALA A 143 8.27 0.21 -42.31
N ALA A 144 8.32 0.82 -43.49
CA ALA A 144 7.52 1.98 -43.83
C ALA A 144 6.06 1.70 -43.47
N PHE A 145 5.59 2.28 -42.36
CA PHE A 145 4.17 2.44 -42.13
C PHE A 145 3.71 3.57 -43.05
N ALA A 146 3.39 3.19 -44.29
CA ALA A 146 2.69 4.07 -45.20
C ALA A 146 1.33 4.43 -44.53
N PRO A 147 0.92 5.70 -44.47
CA PRO A 147 -0.40 6.01 -44.01
C PRO A 147 -1.42 5.51 -45.03
N GLY A 148 -1.98 4.33 -44.72
CA GLY A 148 -3.03 3.70 -45.53
C GLY A 148 -4.24 4.59 -45.61
N GLY A 149 -4.65 4.91 -46.85
CA GLY A 149 -5.79 5.74 -47.15
C GLY A 149 -7.12 5.20 -46.59
N ALA A 150 -8.11 6.09 -46.48
CA ALA A 150 -9.56 5.93 -46.23
C ALA A 150 -10.06 4.96 -45.12
N GLY A 151 -9.32 3.88 -44.80
CA GLY A 151 -9.67 2.97 -43.67
C GLY A 151 -9.18 3.47 -42.31
N SER A 152 -8.14 4.29 -42.25
CA SER A 152 -7.55 4.77 -40.98
C SER A 152 -8.42 5.80 -40.26
N THR A 153 -9.15 6.64 -40.98
CA THR A 153 -10.09 7.60 -40.40
C THR A 153 -11.25 6.91 -39.71
N GLY A 154 -11.80 5.84 -40.31
CA GLY A 154 -12.87 5.05 -39.72
C GLY A 154 -12.47 4.37 -38.41
N VAL A 155 -11.26 3.81 -38.34
CA VAL A 155 -10.71 3.20 -37.11
C VAL A 155 -10.48 4.26 -36.03
N LEU A 156 -9.96 5.43 -36.38
CA LEU A 156 -9.76 6.55 -35.42
C LEU A 156 -11.10 7.06 -34.87
N TRP A 157 -12.12 7.22 -35.72
CA TRP A 157 -13.46 7.60 -35.28
C TRP A 157 -14.10 6.52 -34.39
N ALA A 158 -13.97 5.22 -34.74
CA ALA A 158 -14.45 4.12 -33.91
C ALA A 158 -13.74 4.09 -32.55
N ALA A 159 -12.43 4.30 -32.52
CA ALA A 159 -11.66 4.38 -31.28
C ALA A 159 -12.08 5.58 -30.42
N LEU A 160 -12.31 6.75 -31.03
CA LEU A 160 -12.77 7.96 -30.35
C LEU A 160 -14.19 7.74 -29.75
N TRP A 161 -15.12 7.20 -30.53
CA TRP A 161 -16.47 6.89 -30.03
C TRP A 161 -16.45 5.81 -28.95
N GLY A 162 -15.57 4.80 -29.07
CA GLY A 162 -15.33 3.81 -28.02
C GLY A 162 -14.84 4.43 -26.72
N LEU A 163 -13.90 5.37 -26.80
CA LEU A 163 -13.37 6.11 -25.65
C LEU A 163 -14.45 7.01 -25.02
N ILE A 164 -15.23 7.71 -25.84
CA ILE A 164 -16.35 8.55 -25.37
C ILE A 164 -17.39 7.69 -24.67
N ALA A 165 -17.79 6.57 -25.24
CA ALA A 165 -18.73 5.62 -24.64
C ALA A 165 -18.19 5.06 -23.30
N TRP A 166 -16.91 4.72 -23.26
CA TRP A 166 -16.24 4.23 -22.04
C TRP A 166 -16.25 5.30 -20.93
N LEU A 167 -15.94 6.56 -21.26
CA LEU A 167 -16.03 7.68 -20.31
C LEU A 167 -17.46 8.00 -19.90
N ALA A 168 -18.42 7.92 -20.82
CA ALA A 168 -19.84 8.13 -20.53
C ALA A 168 -20.38 7.09 -19.55
N ILE A 169 -20.02 5.82 -19.70
CA ILE A 169 -20.37 4.76 -18.75
C ILE A 169 -19.81 5.08 -17.37
N LEU A 170 -18.55 5.54 -17.29
CA LEU A 170 -17.94 5.97 -16.03
C LEU A 170 -18.73 7.09 -15.37
N LEU A 171 -19.11 8.12 -16.12
CA LEU A 171 -19.89 9.25 -15.60
C LEU A 171 -21.29 8.84 -15.13
N VAL A 172 -21.94 7.91 -15.84
CA VAL A 172 -23.25 7.36 -15.43
C VAL A 172 -23.12 6.56 -14.12
N LEU A 173 -22.12 5.71 -14.00
CA LEU A 173 -21.84 4.96 -12.76
C LEU A 173 -21.52 5.88 -11.59
N LEU A 174 -20.79 6.96 -11.85
CA LEU A 174 -20.51 8.06 -10.91
C LEU A 174 -21.79 8.72 -10.42
N GLY A 175 -22.60 9.19 -11.35
CA GLY A 175 -23.86 9.85 -11.05
C GLY A 175 -24.81 8.94 -10.25
N ALA A 176 -24.92 7.67 -10.64
CA ALA A 176 -25.72 6.66 -9.94
C ALA A 176 -25.17 6.43 -8.51
N GLY A 177 -23.86 6.30 -8.34
CA GLY A 177 -23.23 6.14 -7.04
C GLY A 177 -23.43 7.36 -6.13
N TYR A 178 -23.27 8.57 -6.66
CA TYR A 178 -23.52 9.82 -5.93
C TYR A 178 -24.98 9.96 -5.52
N ALA A 179 -25.92 9.72 -6.44
CA ALA A 179 -27.36 9.78 -6.17
C ALA A 179 -27.77 8.76 -5.10
N LEU A 180 -27.25 7.54 -5.18
CA LEU A 180 -27.43 6.51 -4.16
C LEU A 180 -26.85 6.93 -2.81
N SER A 181 -25.64 7.46 -2.76
CA SER A 181 -25.01 7.95 -1.52
C SER A 181 -25.84 9.05 -0.85
N LYS A 182 -26.35 9.99 -1.65
CA LYS A 182 -27.24 11.05 -1.15
C LYS A 182 -28.61 10.51 -0.67
N SER A 183 -29.16 9.54 -1.40
CA SER A 183 -30.43 8.88 -1.02
C SER A 183 -30.29 8.07 0.27
N THR A 184 -29.12 7.49 0.50
CA THR A 184 -28.82 6.74 1.71
C THR A 184 -28.72 7.65 2.92
N LEU A 185 -28.05 8.80 2.82
CA LEU A 185 -27.99 9.78 3.90
C LEU A 185 -29.39 10.25 4.32
N LYS A 186 -30.29 10.47 3.36
CA LYS A 186 -31.70 10.77 3.65
C LYS A 186 -32.43 9.58 4.28
N ALA A 187 -32.24 8.37 3.75
CA ALA A 187 -32.88 7.18 4.28
C ALA A 187 -32.38 6.85 5.70
N VAL A 188 -31.09 7.06 5.99
CA VAL A 188 -30.52 6.93 7.34
C VAL A 188 -31.22 7.90 8.31
N GLY A 189 -31.42 9.17 7.94
CA GLY A 189 -32.16 10.13 8.77
C GLY A 189 -33.60 9.71 9.02
N GLU A 190 -34.32 9.20 8.01
CA GLU A 190 -35.70 8.70 8.15
C GLU A 190 -35.77 7.41 9.00
N VAL A 191 -34.77 6.55 8.85
CA VAL A 191 -34.63 5.29 9.58
C VAL A 191 -34.35 5.52 11.06
N THR A 192 -33.55 6.54 11.37
CA THR A 192 -33.26 6.93 12.76
C THR A 192 -34.42 7.68 13.42
N ALA A 193 -35.18 8.47 12.66
CA ALA A 193 -36.37 9.16 13.16
C ALA A 193 -37.56 8.21 13.42
N ALA A 194 -37.65 7.07 12.73
CA ALA A 194 -38.71 6.08 12.93
C ALA A 194 -38.28 5.07 13.99
N LYS A 195 -38.86 5.12 15.19
CA LYS A 195 -38.74 4.11 16.28
C LYS A 195 -39.22 2.75 15.78
N ARG A 196 -38.42 2.02 15.02
CA ARG A 196 -38.78 0.69 14.46
C ARG A 196 -37.80 -0.37 14.92
N SER A 197 -38.31 -1.57 15.15
CA SER A 197 -37.49 -2.73 15.50
C SER A 197 -36.50 -3.10 14.38
N ALA A 198 -35.36 -3.66 14.74
CA ALA A 198 -34.28 -4.01 13.82
C ALA A 198 -34.73 -5.01 12.73
N GLY A 199 -35.67 -5.90 13.04
CA GLY A 199 -36.26 -6.86 12.12
C GLY A 199 -37.16 -6.25 11.03
N ALA A 200 -37.67 -5.03 11.22
CA ALA A 200 -38.60 -4.37 10.31
C ALA A 200 -37.87 -3.53 9.24
N SER A 201 -37.11 -4.18 8.35
CA SER A 201 -36.54 -3.47 7.20
C SER A 201 -37.65 -3.03 6.24
N THR A 202 -37.68 -1.74 5.89
CA THR A 202 -38.65 -1.22 4.92
C THR A 202 -38.40 -1.78 3.52
N ALA A 203 -39.44 -1.83 2.67
CA ALA A 203 -39.27 -2.18 1.27
C ALA A 203 -38.21 -1.28 0.56
N ARG A 204 -38.18 0.01 0.96
CA ARG A 204 -37.21 1.00 0.45
C ARG A 204 -35.77 0.66 0.85
N GLU A 205 -35.52 0.24 2.10
CA GLU A 205 -34.18 -0.18 2.57
C GLU A 205 -33.70 -1.43 1.81
N ARG A 206 -34.57 -2.41 1.60
CA ARG A 206 -34.25 -3.60 0.82
C ARG A 206 -33.93 -3.26 -0.63
N GLN A 207 -34.69 -2.33 -1.22
CA GLN A 207 -34.44 -1.85 -2.59
C GLN A 207 -33.13 -1.11 -2.69
N LEU A 208 -32.81 -0.18 -1.76
CA LEU A 208 -31.55 0.53 -1.72
C LEU A 208 -30.36 -0.42 -1.61
N ARG A 209 -30.40 -1.42 -0.74
CA ARG A 209 -29.35 -2.44 -0.62
C ARG A 209 -29.13 -3.20 -1.93
N ARG A 210 -30.22 -3.62 -2.61
CA ARG A 210 -30.11 -4.30 -3.91
C ARG A 210 -29.47 -3.39 -4.97
N LEU A 211 -29.87 -2.13 -5.02
CA LEU A 211 -29.30 -1.15 -5.93
C LEU A 211 -27.81 -0.91 -5.65
N TYR A 212 -27.41 -0.79 -4.37
CA TYR A 212 -26.00 -0.67 -4.01
C TYR A 212 -25.18 -1.88 -4.44
N LYS A 213 -25.67 -3.10 -4.15
CA LYS A 213 -24.99 -4.34 -4.58
C LYS A 213 -24.81 -4.36 -6.09
N LEU A 214 -25.85 -3.97 -6.84
CA LEU A 214 -25.80 -3.90 -8.30
C LEU A 214 -24.80 -2.83 -8.78
N VAL A 215 -24.86 -1.61 -8.25
CA VAL A 215 -23.94 -0.52 -8.65
C VAL A 215 -22.50 -0.88 -8.31
N LEU A 216 -22.21 -1.44 -7.13
CA LEU A 216 -20.87 -1.89 -6.77
C LEU A 216 -20.36 -3.02 -7.68
N LEU A 217 -21.24 -3.96 -8.04
CA LEU A 217 -20.91 -5.01 -9.01
C LEU A 217 -20.60 -4.41 -10.39
N LEU A 218 -21.46 -3.52 -10.89
CA LEU A 218 -21.24 -2.84 -12.17
C LEU A 218 -19.96 -1.99 -12.18
N CYS A 219 -19.67 -1.28 -11.09
CA CYS A 219 -18.39 -0.58 -10.93
C CYS A 219 -17.22 -1.57 -10.98
N GLY A 220 -17.27 -2.68 -10.25
CA GLY A 220 -16.21 -3.67 -10.27
C GLY A 220 -16.00 -4.31 -11.65
N VAL A 221 -17.09 -4.68 -12.34
CA VAL A 221 -17.04 -5.19 -13.72
C VAL A 221 -16.44 -4.15 -14.66
N TYR A 222 -16.90 -2.89 -14.56
CA TYR A 222 -16.37 -1.79 -15.36
C TYR A 222 -14.86 -1.60 -15.12
N PHE A 223 -14.39 -1.69 -13.86
CA PHE A 223 -12.97 -1.59 -13.54
C PHE A 223 -12.15 -2.67 -14.28
N TYR A 224 -12.54 -3.94 -14.15
CA TYR A 224 -11.80 -5.02 -14.83
C TYR A 224 -11.94 -4.94 -16.36
N ALA A 225 -13.10 -4.56 -16.89
CA ALA A 225 -13.30 -4.33 -18.32
C ALA A 225 -12.50 -3.14 -18.85
N SER A 226 -12.16 -2.17 -17.99
CA SER A 226 -11.29 -1.03 -18.36
C SER A 226 -9.81 -1.42 -18.49
N ILE A 227 -9.38 -2.57 -17.97
CA ILE A 227 -7.96 -2.96 -18.00
C ILE A 227 -7.43 -3.11 -19.44
N PRO A 228 -8.09 -3.81 -20.36
CA PRO A 228 -7.68 -3.84 -21.76
C PRO A 228 -7.64 -2.45 -22.41
N VAL A 229 -8.63 -1.59 -22.09
CA VAL A 229 -8.68 -0.22 -22.59
C VAL A 229 -7.47 0.59 -22.10
N LEU A 230 -7.12 0.47 -20.82
CA LEU A 230 -5.96 1.14 -20.22
C LEU A 230 -4.64 0.64 -20.85
N LEU A 231 -4.53 -0.66 -21.11
CA LEU A 231 -3.35 -1.24 -21.77
C LEU A 231 -3.20 -0.72 -23.20
N ILE A 232 -4.28 -0.70 -23.96
CA ILE A 232 -4.29 -0.13 -25.31
C ILE A 232 -3.95 1.37 -25.27
N MET A 233 -4.55 2.11 -24.35
CA MET A 233 -4.37 3.54 -24.22
C MET A 233 -2.91 3.91 -23.92
N ILE A 234 -2.24 3.20 -23.01
CA ILE A 234 -0.84 3.50 -22.66
C ILE A 234 0.11 3.16 -23.82
N VAL A 235 -0.14 2.05 -24.53
CA VAL A 235 0.63 1.68 -25.72
C VAL A 235 0.41 2.68 -26.86
N ALA A 236 -0.84 3.09 -27.09
CA ALA A 236 -1.18 4.05 -28.11
C ALA A 236 -0.61 5.45 -27.79
N ALA A 237 -0.67 5.87 -26.52
CA ALA A 237 -0.09 7.15 -26.09
C ALA A 237 1.44 7.15 -26.24
N GLY A 238 2.11 6.09 -25.81
CA GLY A 238 3.56 5.95 -25.94
C GLY A 238 4.01 5.85 -27.40
N GLY A 239 3.35 4.99 -28.19
CA GLY A 239 3.62 4.84 -29.62
C GLY A 239 3.30 6.11 -30.43
N GLY A 240 2.20 6.77 -30.10
CA GLY A 240 1.82 8.04 -30.73
C GLY A 240 2.80 9.19 -30.43
N ALA A 241 3.31 9.27 -29.20
CA ALA A 241 4.34 10.22 -28.83
C ALA A 241 5.65 9.97 -29.60
N ILE A 242 6.08 8.71 -29.67
CA ILE A 242 7.28 8.31 -30.45
C ILE A 242 7.08 8.65 -31.95
N TYR A 243 5.91 8.31 -32.49
CA TYR A 243 5.58 8.58 -33.89
C TYR A 243 5.59 10.10 -34.19
N ALA A 244 5.06 10.92 -33.27
CA ALA A 244 5.07 12.38 -33.45
C ALA A 244 6.50 12.95 -33.55
N PHE A 245 7.44 12.46 -32.73
CA PHE A 245 8.85 12.85 -32.82
C PHE A 245 9.50 12.40 -34.13
N LEU A 246 9.22 11.17 -34.56
CA LEU A 246 9.72 10.68 -35.85
C LEU A 246 9.20 11.49 -37.02
N ALA A 247 7.92 11.88 -37.01
CA ALA A 247 7.29 12.71 -38.03
C ALA A 247 7.87 14.14 -38.08
N MET A 248 8.38 14.65 -36.96
CA MET A 248 9.09 15.94 -36.89
C MET A 248 10.57 15.85 -37.31
N GLY A 249 11.05 14.65 -37.73
CA GLY A 249 12.45 14.45 -38.10
C GLY A 249 13.44 14.50 -36.92
N VAL A 250 12.93 14.45 -35.69
CA VAL A 250 13.74 14.52 -34.46
C VAL A 250 13.63 13.17 -33.74
N ILE A 251 14.77 12.54 -33.46
CA ILE A 251 14.80 11.30 -32.67
C ILE A 251 15.46 11.59 -31.31
N PRO A 252 14.71 12.06 -30.32
CA PRO A 252 15.25 12.25 -28.98
C PRO A 252 15.35 10.89 -28.28
N ILE A 253 16.45 10.18 -28.46
CA ILE A 253 16.68 8.80 -27.98
C ILE A 253 16.37 8.69 -26.48
N LYS A 254 16.80 9.66 -25.66
CA LYS A 254 16.47 9.72 -24.23
C LYS A 254 14.96 9.66 -23.96
N LEU A 255 14.19 10.47 -24.68
CA LEU A 255 12.76 10.58 -24.49
C LEU A 255 12.05 9.28 -24.93
N VAL A 256 12.50 8.69 -26.04
CA VAL A 256 11.98 7.40 -26.52
C VAL A 256 12.22 6.29 -25.47
N VAL A 257 13.42 6.24 -24.88
CA VAL A 257 13.76 5.27 -23.82
C VAL A 257 12.90 5.51 -22.58
N ILE A 258 12.73 6.77 -22.15
CA ILE A 258 11.89 7.11 -21.00
C ILE A 258 10.43 6.72 -21.26
N ILE A 259 9.88 7.03 -22.43
CA ILE A 259 8.53 6.62 -22.82
C ILE A 259 8.39 5.10 -22.78
N GLY A 260 9.36 4.36 -23.33
CA GLY A 260 9.37 2.91 -23.30
C GLY A 260 9.36 2.34 -21.86
N ILE A 261 10.21 2.89 -21.00
CA ILE A 261 10.26 2.51 -19.58
C ILE A 261 8.92 2.78 -18.90
N VAL A 262 8.33 3.94 -19.12
CA VAL A 262 7.03 4.32 -18.51
C VAL A 262 5.92 3.37 -19.00
N VAL A 263 5.87 3.06 -20.29
CA VAL A 263 4.88 2.11 -20.86
C VAL A 263 5.04 0.74 -20.24
N ILE A 264 6.26 0.18 -20.22
CA ILE A 264 6.54 -1.14 -19.66
C ILE A 264 6.24 -1.19 -18.16
N ALA A 265 6.67 -0.18 -17.40
CA ALA A 265 6.40 -0.08 -15.98
C ALA A 265 4.89 0.00 -15.69
N THR A 266 4.14 0.75 -16.51
CA THR A 266 2.70 0.88 -16.38
C THR A 266 1.99 -0.44 -16.68
N ILE A 267 2.34 -1.13 -17.76
CA ILE A 267 1.82 -2.46 -18.12
C ILE A 267 2.11 -3.45 -16.99
N GLY A 268 3.36 -3.49 -16.51
CA GLY A 268 3.77 -4.36 -15.40
C GLY A 268 3.02 -4.07 -14.11
N ALA A 269 2.76 -2.80 -13.80
CA ALA A 269 1.98 -2.40 -12.62
C ALA A 269 0.52 -2.85 -12.73
N ILE A 270 -0.11 -2.69 -13.90
CA ILE A 270 -1.49 -3.13 -14.16
C ILE A 270 -1.60 -4.65 -14.04
N LEU A 271 -0.80 -5.40 -14.79
CA LEU A 271 -0.88 -6.87 -14.82
C LEU A 271 -0.62 -7.48 -13.43
N ARG A 272 0.45 -7.03 -12.77
CA ARG A 272 0.74 -7.50 -11.40
C ARG A 272 -0.28 -7.03 -10.37
N GLY A 273 -0.99 -5.93 -10.62
CA GLY A 273 -2.08 -5.44 -9.78
C GLY A 273 -3.33 -6.30 -9.88
N VAL A 274 -3.64 -6.83 -11.07
CA VAL A 274 -4.77 -7.77 -11.30
C VAL A 274 -4.51 -9.13 -10.65
N PHE A 275 -3.30 -9.66 -10.82
CA PHE A 275 -2.92 -11.00 -10.35
C PHE A 275 -2.33 -11.00 -8.94
N ILE A 276 -2.80 -10.11 -8.05
CA ILE A 276 -2.39 -10.18 -6.65
C ILE A 276 -2.93 -11.48 -6.04
N ARG A 277 -2.04 -12.40 -5.75
CA ARG A 277 -2.33 -13.44 -4.77
C ARG A 277 -2.42 -12.75 -3.41
N VAL A 278 -3.65 -12.63 -2.91
CA VAL A 278 -3.87 -12.20 -1.53
C VAL A 278 -3.26 -13.28 -0.68
N GLN A 279 -2.10 -13.01 -0.07
CA GLN A 279 -1.64 -13.85 1.03
C GLN A 279 -2.76 -13.82 2.08
N PRO A 280 -3.18 -14.97 2.60
CA PRO A 280 -4.15 -15.00 3.67
C PRO A 280 -3.57 -14.15 4.81
N TYR A 281 -4.26 -13.05 5.11
CA TYR A 281 -3.94 -12.24 6.29
C TYR A 281 -3.99 -13.17 7.50
N SER A 282 -2.93 -13.18 8.30
CA SER A 282 -2.96 -13.90 9.57
C SER A 282 -4.08 -13.30 10.40
N LEU A 283 -5.12 -14.09 10.65
CA LEU A 283 -6.27 -13.64 11.45
C LEU A 283 -5.90 -13.43 12.93
N GLY A 284 -4.71 -13.86 13.35
CA GLY A 284 -4.26 -13.84 14.73
C GLY A 284 -4.12 -15.24 15.31
N HIS A 285 -4.08 -15.33 16.62
CA HIS A 285 -3.97 -16.59 17.36
C HIS A 285 -5.36 -17.23 17.52
N ARG A 286 -5.56 -18.44 17.00
CA ARG A 286 -6.84 -19.15 17.07
C ARG A 286 -7.10 -19.62 18.50
N VAL A 287 -8.28 -19.29 19.02
CA VAL A 287 -8.76 -19.74 20.33
C VAL A 287 -9.36 -21.13 20.22
N ASP A 288 -8.97 -22.01 21.11
CA ASP A 288 -9.64 -23.29 21.31
C ASP A 288 -10.93 -23.07 22.13
N LEU A 289 -12.06 -23.00 21.44
CA LEU A 289 -13.36 -22.74 22.07
C LEU A 289 -13.82 -23.88 22.99
N ASP A 290 -13.29 -25.10 22.84
CA ASP A 290 -13.61 -26.21 23.74
C ASP A 290 -12.98 -26.02 25.13
N ARG A 291 -11.85 -25.29 25.18
CA ARG A 291 -11.19 -24.88 26.41
C ARG A 291 -11.77 -23.59 27.00
N GLN A 292 -12.65 -22.89 26.27
CA GLN A 292 -13.27 -21.60 26.67
C GLN A 292 -14.82 -21.69 26.67
N PRO A 293 -15.42 -22.55 27.52
CA PRO A 293 -16.85 -22.84 27.46
C PRO A 293 -17.74 -21.62 27.76
N ARG A 294 -17.27 -20.69 28.60
CA ARG A 294 -18.00 -19.45 28.91
C ARG A 294 -18.06 -18.52 27.70
N LEU A 295 -16.93 -18.38 27.00
CA LEU A 295 -16.89 -17.60 25.77
C LEU A 295 -17.81 -18.21 24.70
N ARG A 296 -17.75 -19.53 24.51
CA ARG A 296 -18.63 -20.25 23.58
C ARG A 296 -20.09 -19.99 23.88
N ALA A 297 -20.50 -20.15 25.15
CA ALA A 297 -21.88 -19.92 25.57
C ALA A 297 -22.35 -18.49 25.28
N LEU A 298 -21.51 -17.47 25.52
CA LEU A 298 -21.83 -16.09 25.20
C LEU A 298 -21.97 -15.87 23.68
N LEU A 299 -21.09 -16.45 22.86
CA LEU A 299 -21.16 -16.35 21.39
C LEU A 299 -22.45 -16.98 20.86
N ASP A 300 -22.86 -18.13 21.40
CA ASP A 300 -24.09 -18.82 21.03
C ASP A 300 -25.34 -18.05 21.48
N GLU A 301 -25.32 -17.46 22.69
CA GLU A 301 -26.38 -16.59 23.21
C GLU A 301 -26.60 -15.40 22.27
N VAL A 302 -25.53 -14.65 21.97
CA VAL A 302 -25.62 -13.46 21.09
C VAL A 302 -26.11 -13.84 19.70
N ALA A 303 -25.60 -14.92 19.13
CA ALA A 303 -26.03 -15.42 17.81
C ALA A 303 -27.53 -15.75 17.79
N SER A 304 -28.01 -16.45 18.83
CA SER A 304 -29.42 -16.79 18.99
C SER A 304 -30.28 -15.54 19.11
N ARG A 305 -29.84 -14.56 19.88
CA ARG A 305 -30.58 -13.30 20.15
C ARG A 305 -30.69 -12.43 18.88
N VAL A 306 -29.63 -12.36 18.09
CA VAL A 306 -29.63 -11.66 16.79
C VAL A 306 -30.35 -12.50 15.70
N GLY A 307 -30.53 -13.81 15.91
CA GLY A 307 -31.19 -14.72 14.97
C GLY A 307 -30.28 -15.10 13.78
N THR A 308 -29.01 -15.38 14.06
CA THR A 308 -28.03 -15.87 13.10
C THR A 308 -27.29 -17.09 13.65
N ARG A 309 -26.46 -17.76 12.86
CA ARG A 309 -25.57 -18.79 13.38
C ARG A 309 -24.33 -18.17 14.04
N PRO A 310 -23.76 -18.80 15.07
CA PRO A 310 -22.53 -18.32 15.69
C PRO A 310 -21.34 -18.37 14.74
N VAL A 311 -20.22 -17.80 15.17
CA VAL A 311 -18.92 -17.90 14.48
C VAL A 311 -18.34 -19.30 14.65
N ASP A 312 -17.58 -19.75 13.63
CA ASP A 312 -16.95 -21.07 13.61
C ASP A 312 -15.58 -21.04 14.30
N ALA A 313 -14.91 -19.89 14.32
CA ALA A 313 -13.63 -19.71 14.99
C ALA A 313 -13.46 -18.28 15.54
N VAL A 314 -12.69 -18.18 16.62
CA VAL A 314 -12.28 -16.92 17.24
C VAL A 314 -10.77 -16.79 17.15
N TYR A 315 -10.31 -15.59 16.80
CA TYR A 315 -8.89 -15.27 16.73
C TYR A 315 -8.60 -14.07 17.61
N LEU A 316 -7.55 -14.18 18.42
CA LEU A 316 -7.04 -13.07 19.21
C LEU A 316 -5.90 -12.37 18.49
N THR A 317 -5.87 -11.05 18.57
CA THR A 317 -4.79 -10.20 18.06
C THR A 317 -4.22 -9.36 19.20
N PRO A 318 -2.96 -8.94 19.09
CA PRO A 318 -2.35 -8.11 20.14
C PRO A 318 -2.87 -6.66 20.17
N GLY A 319 -3.56 -6.20 19.14
CA GLY A 319 -4.06 -4.83 19.01
C GLY A 319 -5.45 -4.61 19.58
N THR A 320 -6.17 -3.69 18.95
CA THR A 320 -7.55 -3.30 19.28
C THR A 320 -8.54 -3.65 18.15
N ASP A 321 -8.17 -4.59 17.29
CA ASP A 321 -9.03 -5.01 16.19
C ASP A 321 -10.28 -5.74 16.75
N MET A 322 -11.44 -5.37 16.25
CA MET A 322 -12.69 -6.08 16.51
C MET A 322 -13.45 -6.20 15.20
N GLY A 323 -13.87 -7.40 14.86
CA GLY A 323 -14.63 -7.58 13.62
C GLY A 323 -14.84 -9.03 13.23
N VAL A 324 -15.74 -9.23 12.28
CA VAL A 324 -16.07 -10.54 11.74
C VAL A 324 -15.68 -10.66 10.27
N THR A 325 -15.28 -11.84 9.87
CA THR A 325 -14.96 -12.14 8.46
C THR A 325 -15.59 -13.45 8.03
N GLU A 326 -16.01 -13.52 6.77
CA GLU A 326 -16.44 -14.76 6.14
C GLU A 326 -15.37 -15.21 5.14
N ARG A 327 -14.85 -16.41 5.32
CA ARG A 327 -13.98 -17.06 4.34
C ARG A 327 -14.82 -17.93 3.43
N ALA A 328 -14.96 -17.47 2.18
CA ALA A 328 -15.59 -18.26 1.13
C ALA A 328 -14.55 -18.54 0.04
N GLY A 329 -14.45 -19.78 -0.43
CA GLY A 329 -13.77 -20.09 -1.69
C GLY A 329 -14.53 -19.47 -2.86
N LEU A 330 -13.87 -19.28 -4.02
CA LEU A 330 -14.48 -18.65 -5.21
C LEU A 330 -15.82 -19.31 -5.60
N TRP A 331 -15.95 -20.62 -5.44
CA TRP A 331 -17.14 -21.41 -5.75
C TRP A 331 -18.15 -21.51 -4.60
N SER A 332 -17.71 -21.42 -3.34
CA SER A 332 -18.59 -21.41 -2.18
C SER A 332 -19.31 -20.07 -1.99
N SER A 333 -18.70 -18.97 -2.44
CA SER A 333 -19.35 -17.64 -2.49
C SER A 333 -20.61 -17.63 -3.38
N ILE A 334 -20.66 -18.49 -4.41
CA ILE A 334 -21.80 -18.60 -5.33
C ILE A 334 -22.90 -19.48 -4.73
N ARG A 335 -22.56 -20.47 -3.91
CA ARG A 335 -23.51 -21.47 -3.37
C ARG A 335 -23.97 -21.22 -1.94
N ALA A 336 -23.43 -20.21 -1.25
CA ALA A 336 -23.73 -19.85 0.14
C ALA A 336 -23.61 -21.01 1.16
N SER A 337 -22.95 -22.12 0.80
CA SER A 337 -22.75 -23.29 1.65
C SER A 337 -21.26 -23.45 1.96
N GLY A 338 -20.91 -23.63 3.25
CA GLY A 338 -19.54 -23.89 3.69
C GLY A 338 -18.68 -22.63 3.89
N VAL A 339 -19.31 -21.49 4.17
CA VAL A 339 -18.59 -20.25 4.52
C VAL A 339 -18.20 -20.31 5.99
N GLU A 340 -16.91 -20.27 6.26
CA GLU A 340 -16.38 -20.19 7.63
C GLU A 340 -16.48 -18.76 8.15
N ARG A 341 -17.12 -18.58 9.31
CA ARG A 341 -17.27 -17.30 10.02
C ARG A 341 -16.23 -17.17 11.10
N ASN A 342 -15.41 -16.16 11.01
CA ASN A 342 -14.34 -15.90 11.95
C ASN A 342 -14.58 -14.58 12.67
N LEU A 343 -14.42 -14.60 14.00
CA LEU A 343 -14.38 -13.41 14.85
C LEU A 343 -12.93 -13.08 15.16
N ILE A 344 -12.55 -11.84 15.00
CA ILE A 344 -11.25 -11.30 15.41
C ILE A 344 -11.48 -10.40 16.62
N MET A 345 -10.70 -10.58 17.67
CA MET A 345 -10.77 -9.81 18.91
C MET A 345 -9.38 -9.36 19.34
N GLY A 346 -9.18 -8.05 19.36
CA GLY A 346 -7.96 -7.45 19.90
C GLY A 346 -7.98 -7.38 21.41
N ILE A 347 -7.04 -8.05 22.08
CA ILE A 347 -7.03 -8.10 23.56
C ILE A 347 -6.68 -6.74 24.18
N GLY A 348 -6.15 -5.79 23.41
CA GLY A 348 -5.98 -4.40 23.85
C GLY A 348 -7.30 -3.70 24.24
N LEU A 349 -8.45 -4.22 23.76
CA LEU A 349 -9.78 -3.71 24.13
C LEU A 349 -10.29 -4.28 25.45
N PHE A 350 -9.72 -5.38 25.96
CA PHE A 350 -10.31 -6.15 27.06
C PHE A 350 -10.22 -5.44 28.43
N ASP A 351 -9.24 -4.58 28.59
CA ASP A 351 -9.09 -3.84 29.84
C ASP A 351 -10.25 -2.86 30.06
N GLY A 352 -10.95 -3.00 31.19
CA GLY A 352 -12.13 -2.23 31.55
C GLY A 352 -13.40 -2.60 30.77
N MET A 353 -13.39 -3.57 29.86
CA MET A 353 -14.57 -3.99 29.11
C MET A 353 -15.45 -4.95 29.90
N THR A 354 -16.74 -4.68 29.98
CA THR A 354 -17.72 -5.56 30.62
C THR A 354 -18.31 -6.56 29.62
N GLN A 355 -18.91 -7.65 30.14
CA GLN A 355 -19.56 -8.64 29.29
C GLN A 355 -20.79 -8.07 28.55
N LEU A 356 -21.54 -7.15 29.16
CA LEU A 356 -22.65 -6.47 28.48
C LEU A 356 -22.16 -5.63 27.29
N GLN A 357 -21.05 -4.90 27.47
CA GLN A 357 -20.44 -4.14 26.39
C GLN A 357 -19.99 -5.08 25.25
N LEU A 358 -19.36 -6.20 25.59
CA LEU A 358 -18.96 -7.21 24.60
C LEU A 358 -20.18 -7.80 23.88
N ARG A 359 -21.24 -8.18 24.61
CA ARG A 359 -22.49 -8.70 24.00
C ARG A 359 -23.05 -7.72 22.99
N SER A 360 -23.09 -6.44 23.33
CA SER A 360 -23.57 -5.40 22.41
C SER A 360 -22.69 -5.24 21.17
N VAL A 361 -21.37 -5.24 21.33
CA VAL A 361 -20.43 -5.19 20.21
C VAL A 361 -20.55 -6.44 19.32
N LEU A 362 -20.64 -7.62 19.91
CA LEU A 362 -20.86 -8.86 19.16
C LEU A 362 -22.21 -8.89 18.44
N ALA A 363 -23.25 -8.32 19.04
CA ALA A 363 -24.56 -8.20 18.37
C ALA A 363 -24.49 -7.28 17.15
N HIS A 364 -23.70 -6.22 17.20
CA HIS A 364 -23.37 -5.39 16.02
C HIS A 364 -22.67 -6.22 14.94
N GLU A 365 -21.61 -6.93 15.29
CA GLU A 365 -20.86 -7.78 14.37
C GLU A 365 -21.74 -8.89 13.75
N TYR A 366 -22.58 -9.53 14.56
CA TYR A 366 -23.53 -10.53 14.08
C TYR A 366 -24.66 -9.92 13.24
N GLY A 367 -24.96 -8.63 13.46
CA GLY A 367 -25.85 -7.85 12.63
C GLY A 367 -25.40 -7.79 11.17
N HIS A 368 -24.09 -7.71 10.92
CA HIS A 368 -23.53 -7.79 9.56
C HIS A 368 -23.80 -9.15 8.90
N PHE A 369 -23.66 -10.24 9.65
CA PHE A 369 -24.02 -11.57 9.12
C PHE A 369 -25.53 -11.69 8.86
N ARG A 370 -26.37 -11.22 9.78
CA ARG A 370 -27.83 -11.27 9.65
C ARG A 370 -28.32 -10.47 8.44
N ASN A 371 -27.70 -9.36 8.17
CA ASN A 371 -27.99 -8.51 7.02
C ASN A 371 -27.43 -9.04 5.71
N ALA A 372 -26.64 -10.13 5.71
CA ALA A 372 -25.91 -10.65 4.57
C ALA A 372 -24.99 -9.58 3.92
N ASP A 373 -24.41 -8.71 4.77
CA ASP A 373 -23.56 -7.61 4.33
C ASP A 373 -22.18 -8.11 3.88
N THR A 374 -21.75 -9.24 4.44
CA THR A 374 -20.53 -9.96 4.07
C THR A 374 -20.67 -10.71 2.72
N ALA A 375 -21.90 -11.06 2.32
CA ALA A 375 -22.16 -11.72 1.05
C ALA A 375 -22.00 -10.75 -0.14
N GLY A 376 -20.98 -10.97 -0.97
CA GLY A 376 -20.60 -10.10 -2.10
C GLY A 376 -19.55 -9.05 -1.77
N GLY A 377 -19.21 -8.83 -0.49
CA GLY A 377 -18.13 -7.94 -0.06
C GLY A 377 -16.75 -8.38 -0.57
N GLY A 378 -16.55 -9.67 -0.80
CA GLY A 378 -15.29 -10.21 -1.34
C GLY A 378 -14.92 -9.64 -2.70
N PHE A 379 -15.88 -9.46 -3.61
CA PHE A 379 -15.62 -8.87 -4.93
C PHE A 379 -15.28 -7.38 -4.82
N ALA A 380 -16.05 -6.61 -4.05
CA ALA A 380 -15.78 -5.19 -3.82
C ALA A 380 -14.41 -4.97 -3.16
N LEU A 381 -14.05 -5.82 -2.20
CA LEU A 381 -12.75 -5.81 -1.55
C LEU A 381 -11.63 -6.17 -2.52
N ALA A 382 -11.84 -7.16 -3.43
CA ALA A 382 -10.88 -7.52 -4.46
C ALA A 382 -10.61 -6.36 -5.42
N VAL A 383 -11.65 -5.67 -5.90
CA VAL A 383 -11.52 -4.46 -6.73
C VAL A 383 -10.71 -3.39 -6.01
N ARG A 384 -11.04 -3.08 -4.75
CA ARG A 384 -10.34 -2.07 -3.95
C ARG A 384 -8.86 -2.42 -3.77
N ARG A 385 -8.54 -3.69 -3.48
CA ARG A 385 -7.17 -4.18 -3.32
C ARG A 385 -6.38 -4.10 -4.63
N SER A 386 -6.96 -4.56 -5.74
CA SER A 386 -6.32 -4.50 -7.06
C SER A 386 -6.03 -3.05 -7.46
N LEU A 387 -6.99 -2.16 -7.28
CA LEU A 387 -6.86 -0.74 -7.56
C LEU A 387 -5.74 -0.09 -6.73
N PHE A 388 -5.74 -0.32 -5.42
CA PHE A 388 -4.72 0.22 -4.51
C PHE A 388 -3.32 -0.30 -4.83
N ALA A 389 -3.21 -1.58 -5.14
CA ALA A 389 -1.93 -2.18 -5.53
C ALA A 389 -1.39 -1.66 -6.86
N MET A 390 -2.26 -1.41 -7.85
CA MET A 390 -1.85 -0.75 -9.10
C MET A 390 -1.32 0.66 -8.82
N ILE A 391 -2.03 1.45 -8.00
CA ILE A 391 -1.63 2.81 -7.61
C ILE A 391 -0.25 2.81 -6.95
N ILE A 392 -0.03 1.95 -5.93
CA ILE A 392 1.26 1.87 -5.22
C ILE A 392 2.38 1.44 -6.17
N ARG A 393 2.12 0.47 -7.05
CA ARG A 393 3.14 -0.02 -7.99
C ARG A 393 3.52 1.01 -9.02
N LEU A 394 2.54 1.77 -9.55
CA LEU A 394 2.83 2.91 -10.41
C LEU A 394 3.69 3.96 -9.68
N ALA A 395 3.35 4.26 -8.43
CA ALA A 395 4.14 5.20 -7.63
C ALA A 395 5.58 4.74 -7.43
N ARG A 396 5.76 3.46 -7.07
CA ARG A 396 7.10 2.88 -6.85
C ARG A 396 7.94 2.74 -8.13
N SER A 397 7.30 2.61 -9.28
CA SER A 397 8.01 2.48 -10.58
C SER A 397 8.35 3.81 -11.23
N GLY A 398 8.02 4.96 -10.58
CA GLY A 398 8.21 6.28 -11.17
C GLY A 398 7.21 6.63 -12.29
N ALA A 399 6.23 5.74 -12.57
CA ALA A 399 5.22 5.96 -13.61
C ALA A 399 4.00 6.76 -13.11
N ALA A 400 4.02 7.26 -11.88
CA ALA A 400 2.96 8.05 -11.26
C ALA A 400 3.15 9.55 -11.53
N GLY A 401 2.93 9.99 -12.76
CA GLY A 401 3.09 11.39 -13.16
C GLY A 401 1.93 11.92 -13.98
N ALA A 402 1.91 13.24 -14.16
CA ALA A 402 0.92 13.93 -14.97
C ALA A 402 0.89 13.47 -16.45
N TYR A 403 2.00 12.92 -16.91
CA TYR A 403 2.19 12.37 -18.24
C TYR A 403 1.53 11.00 -18.45
N ASN A 404 1.10 10.31 -17.38
CA ASN A 404 0.53 8.96 -17.47
C ASN A 404 -1.01 9.00 -17.33
N PRO A 405 -1.78 8.79 -18.41
CA PRO A 405 -3.24 8.82 -18.37
C PRO A 405 -3.82 7.69 -17.49
N VAL A 406 -3.12 6.55 -17.37
CA VAL A 406 -3.53 5.44 -16.48
C VAL A 406 -3.49 5.88 -15.01
N TRP A 407 -2.49 6.66 -14.62
CA TRP A 407 -2.40 7.23 -13.28
C TRP A 407 -3.61 8.08 -12.92
N TRP A 408 -4.03 8.95 -13.84
CA TRP A 408 -5.21 9.79 -13.66
C TRP A 408 -6.49 8.98 -13.54
N PHE A 409 -6.65 8.00 -14.43
CA PHE A 409 -7.81 7.10 -14.37
C PHE A 409 -7.87 6.36 -13.03
N LEU A 410 -6.78 5.72 -12.60
CA LEU A 410 -6.76 4.96 -11.36
C LEU A 410 -7.05 5.84 -10.14
N ARG A 411 -6.49 7.06 -10.08
CA ARG A 411 -6.76 8.01 -8.98
C ARG A 411 -8.20 8.49 -8.96
N ALA A 412 -8.72 8.88 -10.12
CA ALA A 412 -10.11 9.31 -10.23
C ALA A 412 -11.05 8.16 -9.88
N TYR A 413 -10.82 6.98 -10.45
CA TYR A 413 -11.62 5.81 -10.20
C TYR A 413 -11.58 5.38 -8.72
N HIS A 414 -10.43 5.42 -8.09
CA HIS A 414 -10.29 5.13 -6.66
C HIS A 414 -11.16 6.04 -5.79
N ARG A 415 -11.13 7.36 -6.04
CA ARG A 415 -11.98 8.31 -5.30
C ARG A 415 -13.46 8.02 -5.48
N ILE A 416 -13.84 7.69 -6.71
CA ILE A 416 -15.22 7.38 -7.08
C ILE A 416 -15.68 6.11 -6.41
N TYR A 417 -14.91 5.03 -6.57
CA TYR A 417 -15.21 3.74 -6.01
C TYR A 417 -15.31 3.77 -4.47
N LEU A 418 -14.42 4.54 -3.82
CA LEU A 418 -14.53 4.81 -2.40
C LEU A 418 -15.84 5.52 -2.07
N GLY A 419 -16.18 6.62 -2.74
CA GLY A 419 -17.42 7.36 -2.48
C GLY A 419 -18.67 6.51 -2.61
N VAL A 420 -18.74 5.64 -3.62
CA VAL A 420 -19.86 4.69 -3.82
C VAL A 420 -19.87 3.62 -2.73
N SER A 421 -18.73 2.99 -2.43
CA SER A 421 -18.65 1.90 -1.47
C SER A 421 -18.91 2.35 -0.04
N GLN A 422 -18.50 3.57 0.33
CA GLN A 422 -18.70 4.11 1.68
C GLN A 422 -20.17 4.42 1.98
N GLY A 423 -20.94 4.86 0.98
CA GLY A 423 -22.39 5.04 1.17
C GLY A 423 -23.10 3.73 1.53
N ALA A 424 -22.73 2.63 0.90
CA ALA A 424 -23.24 1.29 1.23
C ALA A 424 -22.82 0.87 2.64
N SER A 425 -21.55 1.07 2.98
CA SER A 425 -20.99 0.74 4.29
C SER A 425 -21.72 1.44 5.43
N ARG A 426 -21.94 2.76 5.31
CA ARG A 426 -22.68 3.52 6.33
C ARG A 426 -24.10 3.00 6.60
N LEU A 427 -24.82 2.56 5.56
CA LEU A 427 -26.15 1.94 5.75
C LEU A 427 -26.04 0.61 6.50
N GLN A 428 -25.03 -0.19 6.20
CA GLN A 428 -24.76 -1.46 6.86
C GLN A 428 -24.49 -1.25 8.37
N GLU A 429 -23.68 -0.22 8.70
CA GLU A 429 -23.39 0.15 10.08
C GLU A 429 -24.65 0.49 10.86
N VAL A 430 -25.51 1.36 10.32
CA VAL A 430 -26.77 1.75 11.01
C VAL A 430 -27.68 0.55 11.26
N LEU A 431 -27.70 -0.40 10.32
CA LEU A 431 -28.52 -1.60 10.49
C LEU A 431 -27.90 -2.60 11.46
N ALA A 432 -26.58 -2.68 11.54
CA ALA A 432 -25.87 -3.47 12.54
C ALA A 432 -26.04 -2.85 13.94
N ASP A 433 -25.96 -1.52 14.06
CA ASP A 433 -26.23 -0.79 15.31
C ASP A 433 -27.63 -1.08 15.85
N ARG A 434 -28.64 -1.11 14.98
CA ARG A 434 -30.01 -1.45 15.39
C ARG A 434 -30.11 -2.84 15.99
N TRP A 435 -29.43 -3.84 15.41
CA TRP A 435 -29.41 -5.19 15.98
C TRP A 435 -28.80 -5.19 17.39
N ALA A 436 -27.69 -4.46 17.58
CA ALA A 436 -27.04 -4.34 18.89
C ALA A 436 -27.97 -3.66 19.92
N ILE A 437 -28.61 -2.55 19.53
CA ILE A 437 -29.50 -1.77 20.39
C ILE A 437 -30.76 -2.58 20.73
N GLU A 438 -31.38 -3.27 19.77
CA GLU A 438 -32.57 -4.09 20.02
C GLU A 438 -32.23 -5.30 20.91
N ALA A 439 -31.07 -5.89 20.74
CA ALA A 439 -30.66 -7.06 21.51
C ALA A 439 -30.26 -6.71 22.97
N TYR A 440 -29.53 -5.62 23.17
CA TYR A 440 -28.90 -5.32 24.48
C TYR A 440 -29.14 -3.90 24.99
N GLY A 441 -30.00 -3.13 24.34
CA GLY A 441 -30.42 -1.80 24.76
C GLY A 441 -29.46 -0.69 24.35
N THR A 442 -29.97 0.52 24.40
CA THR A 442 -29.28 1.75 24.02
C THR A 442 -28.05 2.02 24.91
N ALA A 443 -28.20 1.85 26.23
CA ALA A 443 -27.11 2.14 27.17
C ALA A 443 -25.91 1.21 26.93
N ALA A 444 -26.14 -0.09 26.75
CA ALA A 444 -25.09 -1.07 26.47
C ALA A 444 -24.36 -0.78 25.16
N PHE A 445 -25.12 -0.42 24.11
CA PHE A 445 -24.53 -0.06 22.81
C PHE A 445 -23.63 1.19 22.94
N VAL A 446 -24.13 2.25 23.57
CA VAL A 446 -23.36 3.49 23.72
C VAL A 446 -22.11 3.27 24.57
N ALA A 447 -22.23 2.51 25.67
CA ALA A 447 -21.11 2.20 26.55
C ALA A 447 -20.05 1.33 25.81
N GLY A 448 -20.48 0.27 25.12
CA GLY A 448 -19.59 -0.60 24.35
C GLY A 448 -18.89 0.16 23.22
N TYR A 449 -19.61 0.94 22.46
CA TYR A 449 -19.05 1.73 21.37
C TYR A 449 -18.06 2.80 21.85
N ARG A 450 -18.40 3.54 22.92
CA ARG A 450 -17.46 4.48 23.55
C ARG A 450 -16.22 3.77 24.05
N HIS A 451 -16.37 2.61 24.68
CA HIS A 451 -15.24 1.81 25.15
C HIS A 451 -14.30 1.45 23.97
N LEU A 452 -14.84 0.96 22.85
CA LEU A 452 -14.03 0.65 21.67
C LEU A 452 -13.19 1.84 21.21
N VAL A 453 -13.82 3.03 21.06
CA VAL A 453 -13.12 4.23 20.58
C VAL A 453 -12.09 4.71 21.59
N THR A 454 -12.47 4.87 22.85
CA THR A 454 -11.57 5.43 23.86
C THR A 454 -10.44 4.48 24.20
N ARG A 455 -10.74 3.18 24.36
CA ARG A 455 -9.72 2.18 24.74
C ARG A 455 -8.73 1.94 23.60
N SER A 456 -9.15 1.96 22.33
CA SER A 456 -8.21 1.82 21.21
C SER A 456 -7.18 2.95 21.21
N MET A 457 -7.59 4.20 21.39
CA MET A 457 -6.67 5.34 21.41
C MET A 457 -5.75 5.33 22.63
N HIS A 458 -6.28 4.97 23.81
CA HIS A 458 -5.46 4.80 25.01
C HIS A 458 -4.44 3.66 24.83
N PHE A 459 -4.87 2.54 24.25
CA PHE A 459 -3.99 1.40 24.04
C PHE A 459 -2.88 1.71 23.04
N ASP A 460 -3.18 2.37 21.94
CA ASP A 460 -2.16 2.78 20.95
C ASP A 460 -1.12 3.69 21.61
N HIS A 461 -1.55 4.67 22.39
CA HIS A 461 -0.64 5.53 23.15
C HIS A 461 0.18 4.75 24.20
N GLN A 462 -0.46 3.83 24.94
CA GLN A 462 0.21 2.96 25.90
C GLN A 462 1.27 2.11 25.23
N VAL A 463 0.98 1.52 24.06
CA VAL A 463 1.94 0.71 23.29
C VAL A 463 3.12 1.56 22.85
N ASP A 464 2.88 2.72 22.25
CA ASP A 464 3.94 3.61 21.78
C ASP A 464 4.86 4.07 22.93
N ALA A 465 4.28 4.49 24.05
CA ALA A 465 5.01 4.89 25.24
C ALA A 465 5.81 3.71 25.82
N THR A 466 5.18 2.52 25.91
CA THR A 466 5.83 1.31 26.42
C THR A 466 7.01 0.91 25.53
N ILE A 467 6.83 0.84 24.22
CA ILE A 467 7.90 0.46 23.30
C ILE A 467 9.07 1.45 23.38
N LYS A 468 8.76 2.75 23.40
CA LYS A 468 9.79 3.78 23.55
C LYS A 468 10.57 3.61 24.86
N GLU A 469 9.89 3.48 26.00
CA GLU A 469 10.53 3.34 27.31
C GLU A 469 11.36 2.06 27.40
N VAL A 470 10.86 0.93 26.88
CA VAL A 470 11.52 -0.36 26.89
C VAL A 470 12.76 -0.34 25.99
N VAL A 471 12.67 0.23 24.79
CA VAL A 471 13.78 0.32 23.84
C VAL A 471 14.85 1.28 24.36
N ASP A 472 14.48 2.50 24.79
CA ASP A 472 15.41 3.51 25.30
C ASP A 472 16.09 3.03 26.59
N GLY A 473 15.34 2.39 27.48
CA GLY A 473 15.83 1.86 28.77
C GLY A 473 16.48 0.47 28.66
N ARG A 474 16.49 -0.18 27.50
CA ARG A 474 16.91 -1.59 27.29
C ARG A 474 16.30 -2.54 28.30
N ARG A 475 15.01 -2.34 28.60
CA ARG A 475 14.28 -3.15 29.58
C ARG A 475 13.61 -4.35 28.91
N PRO A 476 13.39 -5.46 29.64
CA PRO A 476 12.56 -6.56 29.13
C PRO A 476 11.09 -6.16 29.11
N LEU A 477 10.34 -6.73 28.18
CA LEU A 477 8.89 -6.60 28.09
C LEU A 477 8.23 -7.99 28.21
N PRO A 478 7.99 -8.50 29.42
CA PRO A 478 7.36 -9.81 29.64
C PRO A 478 5.86 -9.79 29.31
N ASN A 479 5.17 -8.70 29.64
CA ASN A 479 3.74 -8.52 29.41
C ASN A 479 3.40 -7.06 29.09
N LEU A 480 3.01 -6.79 27.85
CA LEU A 480 2.63 -5.46 27.36
C LEU A 480 1.38 -4.92 28.04
N TYR A 481 0.42 -5.80 28.33
CA TYR A 481 -0.91 -5.42 28.85
C TYR A 481 -0.90 -5.06 30.34
N GLN A 482 0.12 -5.51 31.05
CA GLN A 482 0.36 -5.19 32.46
C GLN A 482 1.47 -4.14 32.63
N TYR A 483 2.09 -3.70 31.56
CA TYR A 483 3.12 -2.67 31.61
C TYR A 483 2.49 -1.29 31.69
N HIS A 484 2.89 -0.51 32.68
CA HIS A 484 2.46 0.88 32.86
C HIS A 484 3.64 1.81 32.55
N PRO A 485 3.72 2.35 31.33
CA PRO A 485 4.78 3.29 31.00
C PRO A 485 4.64 4.58 31.81
N GLN A 486 5.74 5.26 32.07
CA GLN A 486 5.69 6.57 32.71
C GLN A 486 5.02 7.54 31.74
N SER A 487 3.86 8.05 32.12
CA SER A 487 3.13 9.09 31.39
C SER A 487 3.28 10.44 32.10
N SER A 488 3.35 11.50 31.32
CA SER A 488 3.25 12.86 31.87
C SER A 488 1.81 13.35 31.81
N ASP A 489 1.41 14.22 32.73
CA ASP A 489 0.07 14.85 32.72
C ASP A 489 -0.23 15.56 31.38
N ALA A 490 0.80 15.99 30.66
CA ALA A 490 0.65 16.59 29.35
C ALA A 490 0.25 15.52 28.30
N ALA A 491 0.92 14.36 28.29
CA ALA A 491 0.61 13.27 27.37
C ALA A 491 -0.78 12.69 27.62
N GLU A 492 -1.22 12.58 28.87
CA GLU A 492 -2.58 12.13 29.21
C GLU A 492 -3.64 13.13 28.72
N ARG A 493 -3.38 14.43 28.85
CA ARG A 493 -4.26 15.48 28.30
C ARG A 493 -4.32 15.42 26.78
N ASP A 494 -3.18 15.25 26.10
CA ASP A 494 -3.14 15.14 24.65
C ASP A 494 -3.98 13.95 24.13
N VAL A 495 -3.95 12.82 24.84
CA VAL A 495 -4.77 11.64 24.51
C VAL A 495 -6.25 11.94 24.75
N ALA A 496 -6.60 12.56 25.87
CA ALA A 496 -7.98 12.94 26.18
C ALA A 496 -8.55 13.93 25.14
N ASP A 497 -7.76 14.92 24.73
CA ASP A 497 -8.13 15.88 23.70
C ASP A 497 -8.28 15.20 22.31
N ALA A 498 -7.41 14.25 22.00
CA ALA A 498 -7.50 13.46 20.76
C ALA A 498 -8.77 12.59 20.73
N ILE A 499 -9.14 11.96 21.86
CA ILE A 499 -10.39 11.20 22.02
C ILE A 499 -11.61 12.11 21.82
N ASP A 500 -11.64 13.28 22.49
CA ASP A 500 -12.73 14.24 22.36
C ASP A 500 -12.88 14.73 20.90
N LYS A 501 -11.77 15.01 20.26
CA LYS A 501 -11.74 15.39 18.84
C LYS A 501 -12.25 14.27 17.93
N GLU A 502 -11.85 13.01 18.15
CA GLU A 502 -12.33 11.87 17.36
C GLU A 502 -13.82 11.62 17.59
N MET A 503 -14.28 11.70 18.84
CA MET A 503 -15.70 11.57 19.17
C MET A 503 -16.58 12.61 18.46
N LYS A 504 -16.08 13.85 18.34
CA LYS A 504 -16.79 14.99 17.70
C LYS A 504 -16.49 15.12 16.20
N ARG A 505 -15.65 14.27 15.64
CA ARG A 505 -15.23 14.36 14.24
C ARG A 505 -16.43 14.31 13.30
N GLU A 506 -16.51 15.27 12.40
CA GLU A 506 -17.53 15.24 11.34
C GLU A 506 -17.16 14.20 10.26
N PRO A 507 -18.14 13.40 9.80
CA PRO A 507 -17.87 12.38 8.81
C PRO A 507 -17.62 13.02 7.44
N THR A 508 -16.65 12.51 6.72
CA THR A 508 -16.40 12.87 5.33
C THR A 508 -17.14 11.91 4.39
N ALA A 509 -17.28 12.28 3.12
CA ALA A 509 -17.86 11.40 2.10
C ALA A 509 -17.06 10.09 1.89
N TYR A 510 -15.83 10.05 2.39
CA TYR A 510 -14.90 8.93 2.23
C TYR A 510 -14.83 8.01 3.47
N ASP A 511 -15.52 8.33 4.55
CA ASP A 511 -15.55 7.49 5.75
C ASP A 511 -16.46 6.28 5.56
N SER A 512 -15.98 5.11 5.99
CA SER A 512 -16.72 3.85 5.95
C SER A 512 -17.82 3.77 7.00
N HIS A 513 -17.66 4.53 8.08
CA HIS A 513 -18.57 4.56 9.21
C HIS A 513 -19.15 5.97 9.39
N PRO A 514 -20.36 6.10 9.95
CA PRO A 514 -20.83 7.38 10.49
C PRO A 514 -19.91 7.86 11.63
N SER A 515 -19.96 9.15 11.97
CA SER A 515 -19.16 9.61 13.10
C SER A 515 -19.60 8.96 14.42
N PRO A 516 -18.68 8.84 15.40
CA PRO A 516 -19.03 8.30 16.72
C PRO A 516 -20.22 9.00 17.36
N GLN A 517 -20.24 10.32 17.32
CA GLN A 517 -21.34 11.09 17.89
C GLN A 517 -22.68 10.83 17.18
N GLN A 518 -22.68 10.75 15.84
CA GLN A 518 -23.90 10.43 15.09
C GLN A 518 -24.47 9.06 15.45
N ARG A 519 -23.63 8.04 15.62
CA ARG A 519 -24.07 6.69 16.03
C ARG A 519 -24.69 6.72 17.45
N ILE A 520 -24.10 7.46 18.37
CA ILE A 520 -24.61 7.65 19.74
C ILE A 520 -25.95 8.39 19.71
N ASP A 521 -26.04 9.50 18.97
CA ASP A 521 -27.27 10.29 18.88
C ASP A 521 -28.43 9.46 18.32
N TRP A 522 -28.17 8.66 17.29
CA TRP A 522 -29.17 7.75 16.72
C TRP A 522 -29.60 6.65 17.70
N ALA A 523 -28.65 6.09 18.45
CA ALA A 523 -28.96 5.10 19.46
C ALA A 523 -29.89 5.69 20.55
N GLN A 524 -29.64 6.92 20.98
CA GLN A 524 -30.47 7.61 21.98
C GLN A 524 -31.91 7.87 21.51
N VAL A 525 -32.12 8.10 20.20
CA VAL A 525 -33.47 8.24 19.63
C VAL A 525 -34.27 6.95 19.73
N LEU A 526 -33.64 5.78 19.61
CA LEU A 526 -34.30 4.48 19.71
C LEU A 526 -34.77 4.19 21.14
N ALA A 527 -34.01 4.58 22.13
CA ALA A 527 -34.34 4.51 23.58
C ALA A 527 -34.84 3.11 24.01
N VAL A 528 -34.11 2.06 23.64
CA VAL A 528 -34.44 0.67 24.02
C VAL A 528 -33.83 0.34 25.36
N GLU A 529 -34.62 -0.21 26.27
CA GLU A 529 -34.14 -0.69 27.56
C GLU A 529 -33.68 -2.17 27.48
N HIS A 530 -32.70 -2.50 28.29
CA HIS A 530 -32.21 -3.86 28.47
C HIS A 530 -32.61 -4.38 29.85
N GLY A 531 -33.13 -5.61 29.89
CA GLY A 531 -33.33 -6.30 31.18
C GLY A 531 -31.99 -6.81 31.71
N ALA A 532 -31.56 -6.30 32.87
CA ALA A 532 -30.28 -6.63 33.48
C ALA A 532 -30.09 -8.15 33.66
N GLN A 533 -28.91 -8.65 33.35
CA GLN A 533 -28.48 -10.03 33.56
C GLN A 533 -27.37 -10.08 34.65
N PRO A 534 -27.22 -11.21 35.36
CA PRO A 534 -26.29 -11.27 36.50
C PRO A 534 -24.82 -10.99 36.14
N ASP A 535 -24.40 -11.31 34.91
CA ASP A 535 -23.01 -11.19 34.47
C ASP A 535 -22.74 -9.93 33.64
N ASP A 536 -23.69 -9.00 33.55
CA ASP A 536 -23.57 -7.82 32.66
C ASP A 536 -22.35 -6.96 33.03
N ASP A 537 -22.08 -6.75 34.32
CA ASP A 537 -20.96 -5.95 34.81
C ASP A 537 -19.67 -6.75 35.01
N ALA A 538 -19.70 -8.07 34.77
CA ALA A 538 -18.51 -8.90 34.90
C ALA A 538 -17.50 -8.55 33.81
N SER A 539 -16.20 -8.61 34.17
CA SER A 539 -15.13 -8.40 33.20
C SER A 539 -15.17 -9.42 32.07
N ILE A 540 -14.84 -9.00 30.85
CA ILE A 540 -14.64 -9.88 29.69
C ILE A 540 -13.62 -10.99 29.98
N TRP A 541 -12.60 -10.74 30.79
CA TRP A 541 -11.60 -11.72 31.19
C TRP A 541 -12.17 -12.92 31.91
N ALA A 542 -13.35 -12.79 32.53
CA ALA A 542 -14.05 -13.92 33.16
C ALA A 542 -14.53 -14.98 32.14
N LEU A 543 -14.54 -14.67 30.85
CA LEU A 543 -14.89 -15.58 29.77
C LEU A 543 -13.71 -16.45 29.32
N PHE A 544 -12.49 -16.05 29.68
CA PHE A 544 -11.27 -16.71 29.27
C PHE A 544 -10.59 -17.43 30.45
N ASN A 545 -10.10 -18.60 30.18
CA ASN A 545 -9.13 -19.26 31.05
C ASN A 545 -7.72 -18.77 30.66
N ASP A 546 -6.79 -18.81 31.60
CA ASP A 546 -5.36 -18.57 31.34
C ASP A 546 -5.03 -17.15 30.76
N ARG A 547 -5.63 -16.10 31.37
CA ARG A 547 -5.40 -14.69 30.98
C ARG A 547 -3.91 -14.36 30.79
N ASP A 548 -3.07 -14.74 31.76
CA ASP A 548 -1.64 -14.43 31.75
C ASP A 548 -0.90 -15.10 30.59
N GLU A 549 -1.32 -16.29 30.17
CA GLU A 549 -0.74 -16.99 29.01
C GLU A 549 -1.12 -16.28 27.71
N ILE A 550 -2.39 -15.87 27.59
CA ILE A 550 -2.89 -15.12 26.43
C ILE A 550 -2.12 -13.79 26.30
N GLU A 551 -2.02 -13.01 27.37
CA GLU A 551 -1.32 -11.72 27.37
C GLU A 551 0.16 -11.87 27.02
N ARG A 552 0.85 -12.88 27.57
CA ARG A 552 2.26 -13.16 27.25
C ARG A 552 2.45 -13.61 25.80
N THR A 553 1.56 -14.45 25.29
CA THR A 553 1.60 -14.90 23.89
C THR A 553 1.45 -13.72 22.94
N MET A 554 0.49 -12.84 23.20
CA MET A 554 0.27 -11.64 22.38
C MET A 554 1.45 -10.65 22.49
N THR A 555 2.04 -10.53 23.69
CA THR A 555 3.25 -9.70 23.87
C THR A 555 4.44 -10.26 23.08
N ALA A 556 4.61 -11.57 23.06
CA ALA A 556 5.66 -12.22 22.26
C ALA A 556 5.47 -11.97 20.76
N GLU A 557 4.23 -11.95 20.27
CA GLU A 557 3.91 -11.61 18.88
C GLU A 557 4.27 -10.14 18.56
N VAL A 558 3.96 -9.19 19.46
CA VAL A 558 4.35 -7.77 19.30
C VAL A 558 5.87 -7.65 19.20
N ARG A 559 6.62 -8.29 20.11
CA ARG A 559 8.10 -8.28 20.09
C ARG A 559 8.65 -8.87 18.79
N ALA A 560 8.06 -9.98 18.31
CA ALA A 560 8.47 -10.61 17.05
C ALA A 560 8.23 -9.67 15.86
N ARG A 561 7.09 -8.98 15.79
CA ARG A 561 6.79 -7.99 14.74
C ARG A 561 7.74 -6.79 14.77
N ILE A 562 8.10 -6.30 15.96
CA ILE A 562 9.07 -5.19 16.11
C ILE A 562 10.45 -5.63 15.59
N ARG A 563 10.89 -6.84 15.91
CA ARG A 563 12.15 -7.39 15.41
C ARG A 563 12.13 -7.54 13.90
N GLU A 564 11.06 -8.06 13.33
CA GLU A 564 10.92 -8.27 11.89
C GLU A 564 10.88 -6.95 11.11
N ASN A 565 10.13 -5.96 11.60
CA ASN A 565 9.90 -4.70 10.87
C ASN A 565 10.99 -3.65 11.10
N HIS A 566 11.61 -3.65 12.29
CA HIS A 566 12.53 -2.59 12.72
C HIS A 566 13.92 -3.10 13.10
N GLY A 567 14.12 -4.42 13.15
CA GLY A 567 15.40 -5.01 13.57
C GLY A 567 15.72 -4.83 15.06
N ILE A 568 14.73 -4.39 15.87
CA ILE A 568 14.91 -4.14 17.31
C ILE A 568 14.51 -5.40 18.08
N ASP A 569 15.44 -5.96 18.85
CA ASP A 569 15.19 -7.13 19.70
C ASP A 569 14.88 -6.70 21.14
N ILE A 570 13.65 -6.96 21.59
CA ILE A 570 13.17 -6.68 22.95
C ILE A 570 13.12 -8.00 23.72
N ALA A 571 13.86 -8.08 24.85
CA ALA A 571 13.88 -9.26 25.71
C ALA A 571 12.50 -9.56 26.32
N GLY A 572 12.16 -10.83 26.46
CA GLY A 572 10.89 -11.27 27.07
C GLY A 572 10.94 -11.44 28.58
N THR A 573 12.11 -11.73 29.12
CA THR A 573 12.39 -11.89 30.55
C THR A 573 13.67 -11.14 30.88
N GLU A 574 13.93 -10.86 32.16
CA GLU A 574 15.24 -10.41 32.61
C GLU A 574 16.28 -11.52 32.38
N GLN A 575 16.73 -11.70 31.15
CA GLN A 575 17.99 -12.35 30.90
C GLN A 575 19.07 -11.36 31.33
N ALA A 576 19.93 -11.78 32.25
CA ALA A 576 21.13 -11.03 32.58
C ALA A 576 21.80 -10.63 31.26
N VAL A 577 21.86 -9.35 30.97
CA VAL A 577 22.57 -8.81 29.81
C VAL A 577 24.01 -9.25 29.99
N GLU A 578 24.45 -10.30 29.25
CA GLU A 578 25.87 -10.63 29.23
C GLU A 578 26.62 -9.38 28.78
N PRO A 579 27.55 -8.88 29.60
CA PRO A 579 28.24 -7.66 29.26
C PRO A 579 29.02 -7.87 27.96
N PRO A 580 29.06 -6.87 27.04
CA PRO A 580 29.59 -7.02 25.68
C PRO A 580 31.09 -7.38 25.59
N TRP A 581 31.76 -7.55 26.73
CA TRP A 581 33.20 -7.90 26.85
C TRP A 581 33.45 -9.39 27.20
N ARG A 582 32.41 -10.23 27.35
CA ARG A 582 32.64 -11.68 27.46
C ARG A 582 32.90 -12.24 26.07
N THR A 583 34.19 -12.30 25.71
CA THR A 583 34.63 -13.11 24.57
C THR A 583 34.35 -14.57 24.86
N ARG A 584 33.65 -15.25 23.94
CA ARG A 584 33.56 -16.73 23.94
C ARG A 584 34.99 -17.27 23.87
N PRO A 585 35.37 -18.25 24.68
CA PRO A 585 36.62 -18.96 24.42
C PRO A 585 36.48 -19.63 23.03
N ALA A 586 37.52 -19.45 22.22
CA ALA A 586 37.64 -20.16 20.95
C ALA A 586 37.80 -21.66 21.27
N ASP A 587 36.88 -22.46 20.76
CA ASP A 587 37.05 -23.89 20.54
C ASP A 587 37.48 -24.14 19.09
#